data_c88fc42f82b2c27434415f22bce5b7c7
#
_entry.id   c88fc42f82b2c27434415f22bce5b7c7
#
_cell.length_a   1.000
_cell.length_b   1.000
_cell.length_c   1.000
_cell.angle_alpha   90.00
_cell.angle_beta   90.00
_cell.angle_gamma   90.00
#
_symmetry.space_group_name_H-M   'P 1'
#
loop_
_entity.id
_entity.type
_entity.pdbx_description
1 polymer ?
#
loop_
_entity_poly.entity_id
_entity_poly.type
_entity_poly.pdbx_seq_one_letter_code
_entity_poly.pdbx_strand_id
1 'polypeptide(L)'
;AEGRFRGQIVPIEVTNEDGTTSVFDKDEGIRSDTSMEKLAGLKPSFKPDGLITAGNSSQISDGAPAVLIMERETAGRLGLRPRARFVSFAVAGADPIFMLTAPIPATAKVLRKAGLTLDQVDLVEINEAFASVPLAWQRETGADMSKVNVNGGAVAIGHPLGASGARLTTVLLNELERTGGRFGLQT
;
A
#
# COMPACT_ATOMS: atom_id res chain seq x y z
N ALA A 1 16.31 -3.54 2.14
CA ALA A 1 17.73 -3.74 1.83
C ALA A 1 18.20 -2.86 0.66
N GLU A 2 17.39 -2.70 -0.41
CA GLU A 2 17.75 -1.95 -1.62
C GLU A 2 17.63 -0.42 -1.48
N GLY A 3 17.13 0.09 -0.35
CA GLY A 3 16.98 1.52 -0.10
C GLY A 3 15.87 2.19 -0.89
N ARG A 4 14.87 1.46 -1.39
CA ARG A 4 13.78 2.00 -2.21
C ARG A 4 12.95 3.07 -1.49
N PHE A 5 12.89 3.04 -0.16
CA PHE A 5 12.13 3.99 0.65
C PHE A 5 12.93 5.23 1.08
N ARG A 6 14.23 5.34 0.77
CA ARG A 6 15.07 6.46 1.23
C ARG A 6 14.53 7.84 0.84
N GLY A 7 13.94 7.97 -0.35
CA GLY A 7 13.34 9.22 -0.82
C GLY A 7 11.92 9.47 -0.30
N GLN A 8 11.39 8.57 0.52
CA GLN A 8 10.00 8.61 1.02
C GLN A 8 9.94 8.80 2.54
N ILE A 9 10.98 8.40 3.27
CA ILE A 9 11.06 8.50 4.72
C ILE A 9 11.73 9.81 5.09
N VAL A 10 11.08 10.58 5.96
CA VAL A 10 11.65 11.79 6.57
C VAL A 10 12.27 11.39 7.91
N PRO A 11 13.60 11.50 8.08
CA PRO A 11 14.24 11.24 9.36
C PRO A 11 13.75 12.22 10.43
N ILE A 12 13.47 11.72 11.63
CA ILE A 12 12.99 12.50 12.76
C ILE A 12 13.92 12.28 13.94
N GLU A 13 14.38 13.36 14.57
CA GLU A 13 15.07 13.28 15.86
C GLU A 13 14.05 12.99 16.97
N VAL A 14 14.34 12.01 17.78
CA VAL A 14 13.51 11.61 18.92
C VAL A 14 14.34 11.61 20.19
N THR A 15 13.75 12.08 21.29
CA THR A 15 14.36 11.99 22.62
C THR A 15 13.94 10.66 23.25
N ASN A 16 14.91 9.84 23.57
CA ASN A 16 14.70 8.55 24.23
C ASN A 16 14.34 8.74 25.71
N GLU A 17 13.83 7.70 26.37
CA GLU A 17 13.46 7.73 27.78
C GLU A 17 14.64 8.04 28.71
N ASP A 18 15.85 7.70 28.30
CA ASP A 18 17.10 8.00 29.03
C ASP A 18 17.65 9.41 28.81
N GLY A 19 16.91 10.24 28.03
CA GLY A 19 17.30 11.61 27.69
C GLY A 19 18.30 11.73 26.54
N THR A 20 18.74 10.64 25.93
CA THR A 20 19.57 10.67 24.72
C THR A 20 18.75 10.99 23.49
N THR A 21 19.40 11.49 22.42
CA THR A 21 18.77 11.74 21.14
C THR A 21 19.17 10.66 20.14
N SER A 22 18.18 10.15 19.39
CA SER A 22 18.41 9.24 18.28
C SER A 22 17.64 9.70 17.04
N VAL A 23 18.02 9.21 15.86
CA VAL A 23 17.32 9.51 14.61
C VAL A 23 16.46 8.30 14.24
N PHE A 24 15.14 8.53 14.13
CA PHE A 24 14.20 7.54 13.64
C PHE A 24 14.08 7.69 12.12
N ASP A 25 14.72 6.79 11.38
CA ASP A 25 14.83 6.82 9.92
C ASP A 25 14.52 5.46 9.25
N LYS A 26 14.05 4.49 10.04
CA LYS A 26 13.80 3.12 9.58
C LYS A 26 12.45 2.62 10.03
N ASP A 27 11.82 1.83 9.17
CA ASP A 27 10.63 1.05 9.51
C ASP A 27 11.03 -0.12 10.41
N GLU A 28 10.45 -0.19 11.61
CA GLU A 28 10.71 -1.24 12.61
C GLU A 28 9.84 -2.49 12.39
N GLY A 29 8.77 -2.38 11.60
CA GLY A 29 7.81 -3.47 11.38
C GLY A 29 8.33 -4.60 10.49
N ILE A 30 9.38 -4.35 9.71
CA ILE A 30 9.89 -5.31 8.72
C ILE A 30 10.67 -6.45 9.40
N ARG A 31 10.22 -7.68 9.18
CA ARG A 31 10.84 -8.91 9.71
C ARG A 31 11.65 -9.61 8.62
N SER A 32 12.94 -9.38 8.60
CA SER A 32 13.84 -9.97 7.61
C SER A 32 14.10 -11.46 7.79
N ASP A 33 13.73 -12.03 8.94
CA ASP A 33 13.94 -13.43 9.33
C ASP A 33 12.70 -14.31 9.17
N THR A 34 11.69 -13.84 8.43
CA THR A 34 10.46 -14.60 8.16
C THR A 34 10.77 -15.85 7.32
N SER A 35 10.20 -16.99 7.72
CA SER A 35 10.27 -18.25 6.97
C SER A 35 8.93 -18.98 6.98
N MET A 36 8.73 -19.92 6.07
CA MET A 36 7.53 -20.74 6.03
C MET A 36 7.34 -21.55 7.31
N GLU A 37 8.41 -22.04 7.92
CA GLU A 37 8.37 -22.75 9.19
C GLU A 37 7.86 -21.87 10.34
N LYS A 38 8.40 -20.63 10.43
CA LYS A 38 7.95 -19.66 11.43
C LYS A 38 6.47 -19.30 11.22
N LEU A 39 6.03 -19.09 9.98
CA LEU A 39 4.64 -18.80 9.67
C LEU A 39 3.72 -19.98 10.00
N ALA A 40 4.11 -21.20 9.70
CA ALA A 40 3.34 -22.41 10.01
C ALA A 40 3.16 -22.66 11.52
N GLY A 41 4.08 -22.15 12.35
CA GLY A 41 4.01 -22.23 13.80
C GLY A 41 3.12 -21.19 14.46
N LEU A 42 2.55 -20.24 13.71
CA LEU A 42 1.71 -19.17 14.26
C LEU A 42 0.31 -19.67 14.59
N LYS A 43 -0.21 -19.21 15.73
CA LYS A 43 -1.57 -19.53 16.17
C LYS A 43 -2.60 -18.74 15.35
N PRO A 44 -3.73 -19.37 14.97
CA PRO A 44 -4.86 -18.65 14.38
C PRO A 44 -5.38 -17.55 15.29
N SER A 45 -5.74 -16.39 14.68
CA SER A 45 -6.13 -15.20 15.44
C SER A 45 -7.62 -15.15 15.81
N PHE A 46 -8.50 -15.82 15.04
CA PHE A 46 -9.95 -15.68 15.16
C PHE A 46 -10.67 -16.99 15.53
N LYS A 47 -10.20 -18.12 15.03
CA LYS A 47 -10.78 -19.45 15.29
C LYS A 47 -9.67 -20.42 15.59
N PRO A 48 -9.88 -21.43 16.46
CA PRO A 48 -8.85 -22.43 16.79
C PRO A 48 -8.29 -23.18 15.57
N ASP A 49 -9.12 -23.39 14.54
CA ASP A 49 -8.82 -24.05 13.26
C ASP A 49 -8.74 -23.07 12.08
N GLY A 50 -8.59 -21.78 12.35
CA GLY A 50 -8.59 -20.71 11.37
C GLY A 50 -7.30 -20.63 10.57
N LEU A 51 -7.37 -20.03 9.39
CA LEU A 51 -6.21 -19.81 8.51
C LEU A 51 -5.56 -18.43 8.73
N ILE A 52 -6.25 -17.49 9.40
CA ILE A 52 -5.74 -16.14 9.63
C ILE A 52 -4.89 -16.12 10.87
N THR A 53 -3.64 -15.70 10.69
CA THR A 53 -2.63 -15.57 11.73
C THR A 53 -1.97 -14.20 11.67
N ALA A 54 -1.12 -13.86 12.63
CA ALA A 54 -0.30 -12.65 12.56
C ALA A 54 0.62 -12.60 11.34
N GLY A 55 0.94 -13.74 10.73
CA GLY A 55 1.83 -13.83 9.55
C GLY A 55 1.17 -13.51 8.22
N ASN A 56 -0.16 -13.47 8.16
CA ASN A 56 -0.94 -13.10 6.97
C ASN A 56 -1.96 -12.00 7.22
N SER A 57 -1.74 -11.23 8.28
CA SER A 57 -2.52 -10.04 8.65
C SER A 57 -1.61 -8.83 8.66
N SER A 58 -2.16 -7.66 8.34
CA SER A 58 -1.43 -6.40 8.48
C SER A 58 -1.13 -6.10 9.94
N GLN A 59 0.02 -5.48 10.19
CA GLN A 59 0.35 -4.96 11.51
C GLN A 59 -0.41 -3.64 11.75
N ILE A 60 -0.94 -3.44 12.94
CA ILE A 60 -1.41 -2.14 13.41
C ILE A 60 -0.15 -1.31 13.65
N SER A 61 -0.03 -0.20 12.95
CA SER A 61 1.18 0.63 12.95
C SER A 61 0.81 2.10 13.07
N ASP A 62 1.71 2.89 13.61
CA ASP A 62 1.65 4.34 13.53
C ASP A 62 2.29 4.81 12.22
N GLY A 63 1.80 5.93 11.67
CA GLY A 63 2.33 6.48 10.44
C GLY A 63 1.66 7.80 10.06
N ALA A 64 2.43 8.71 9.49
CA ALA A 64 1.98 10.04 9.11
C ALA A 64 2.54 10.45 7.72
N PRO A 65 2.05 9.86 6.63
CA PRO A 65 2.44 10.27 5.28
C PRO A 65 1.76 11.59 4.88
N ALA A 66 2.42 12.35 4.01
CA ALA A 66 1.89 13.58 3.45
C ALA A 66 1.94 13.55 1.91
N VAL A 67 0.85 13.96 1.27
CA VAL A 67 0.74 14.11 -0.18
C VAL A 67 0.17 15.49 -0.49
N LEU A 68 0.88 16.27 -1.30
CA LEU A 68 0.42 17.59 -1.73
C LEU A 68 -0.42 17.44 -3.01
N ILE A 69 -1.69 17.81 -2.93
CA ILE A 69 -2.65 17.73 -4.04
C ILE A 69 -3.19 19.13 -4.35
N MET A 70 -3.18 19.49 -5.61
CA MET A 70 -3.72 20.78 -6.08
C MET A 70 -4.10 20.72 -7.55
N GLU A 71 -4.81 21.73 -8.00
CA GLU A 71 -5.09 21.92 -9.42
C GLU A 71 -3.81 22.23 -10.21
N ARG A 72 -3.77 21.76 -11.46
CA ARG A 72 -2.64 21.97 -12.38
C ARG A 72 -2.28 23.45 -12.55
N GLU A 73 -3.28 24.32 -12.68
CA GLU A 73 -3.09 25.76 -12.84
C GLU A 73 -2.45 26.39 -11.59
N THR A 74 -2.87 25.96 -10.42
CA THR A 74 -2.29 26.38 -9.13
C THR A 74 -0.84 25.93 -9.02
N ALA A 75 -0.52 24.69 -9.40
CA ALA A 75 0.85 24.21 -9.43
C ALA A 75 1.73 25.07 -10.33
N GLY A 76 1.25 25.39 -11.55
CA GLY A 76 1.96 26.27 -12.48
C GLY A 76 2.21 27.67 -11.94
N ARG A 77 1.20 28.28 -11.31
CA ARG A 77 1.30 29.60 -10.68
C ARG A 77 2.31 29.63 -9.54
N LEU A 78 2.44 28.54 -8.80
CA LEU A 78 3.39 28.39 -7.70
C LEU A 78 4.77 27.88 -8.14
N GLY A 79 5.00 27.68 -9.45
CA GLY A 79 6.25 27.12 -9.97
C GLY A 79 6.51 25.67 -9.56
N LEU A 80 5.50 24.94 -9.15
CA LEU A 80 5.60 23.55 -8.71
C LEU A 80 5.46 22.61 -9.92
N ARG A 81 6.30 21.58 -9.95
CA ARG A 81 6.24 20.53 -10.98
C ARG A 81 5.34 19.39 -10.51
N PRO A 82 4.18 19.15 -11.13
CA PRO A 82 3.37 17.98 -10.81
C PRO A 82 4.14 16.68 -11.14
N ARG A 83 4.13 15.73 -10.19
CA ARG A 83 4.76 14.42 -10.39
C ARG A 83 3.81 13.45 -11.09
N ALA A 84 2.50 13.55 -10.79
CA ALA A 84 1.47 12.73 -11.41
C ALA A 84 0.14 13.50 -11.45
N ARG A 85 -0.86 12.90 -12.09
CA ARG A 85 -2.26 13.35 -12.02
C ARG A 85 -3.16 12.17 -11.75
N PHE A 86 -4.24 12.40 -11.04
CA PHE A 86 -5.32 11.43 -10.94
C PHE A 86 -6.07 11.33 -12.27
N VAL A 87 -6.22 10.12 -12.79
CA VAL A 87 -6.94 9.85 -14.03
C VAL A 87 -8.42 9.65 -13.75
N SER A 88 -8.73 8.87 -12.70
CA SER A 88 -10.11 8.53 -12.33
C SER A 88 -10.20 8.12 -10.86
N PHE A 89 -11.41 8.21 -10.32
CA PHE A 89 -11.76 7.73 -8.99
C PHE A 89 -13.03 6.89 -9.06
N ALA A 90 -13.09 5.87 -8.21
CA ALA A 90 -14.29 5.08 -8.00
C ALA A 90 -14.48 4.76 -6.51
N VAL A 91 -15.73 4.68 -6.11
CA VAL A 91 -16.15 4.18 -4.80
C VAL A 91 -17.07 3.00 -5.07
N ALA A 92 -16.90 1.92 -4.31
CA ALA A 92 -17.75 0.76 -4.35
C ALA A 92 -17.98 0.21 -2.94
N GLY A 93 -19.15 -0.35 -2.71
CA GLY A 93 -19.47 -1.17 -1.56
C GLY A 93 -19.50 -2.64 -1.97
N ALA A 94 -19.40 -3.53 -1.00
CA ALA A 94 -19.55 -4.97 -1.17
C ALA A 94 -20.42 -5.53 -0.05
N ASP A 95 -20.60 -6.84 -0.03
CA ASP A 95 -21.33 -7.53 1.03
C ASP A 95 -20.77 -7.16 2.41
N PRO A 96 -21.60 -6.69 3.36
CA PRO A 96 -21.14 -6.21 4.66
C PRO A 96 -20.56 -7.30 5.56
N ILE A 97 -20.84 -8.57 5.29
CA ILE A 97 -20.26 -9.70 6.02
C ILE A 97 -18.84 -10.00 5.53
N PHE A 98 -18.65 -10.03 4.20
CA PHE A 98 -17.33 -10.24 3.58
C PHE A 98 -16.46 -8.98 3.60
N MET A 99 -17.06 -7.79 3.62
CA MET A 99 -16.46 -6.45 3.69
C MET A 99 -15.31 -6.20 2.69
N LEU A 100 -14.27 -7.03 2.73
CA LEU A 100 -12.97 -6.82 2.10
C LEU A 100 -12.93 -7.19 0.61
N THR A 101 -14.08 -7.47 -0.01
CA THR A 101 -14.20 -7.75 -1.44
C THR A 101 -14.48 -6.51 -2.30
N ALA A 102 -14.72 -5.34 -1.69
CA ALA A 102 -15.00 -4.08 -2.38
C ALA A 102 -13.91 -3.62 -3.38
N PRO A 103 -12.61 -3.90 -3.20
CA PRO A 103 -11.59 -3.63 -4.21
C PRO A 103 -11.89 -4.24 -5.59
N ILE A 104 -12.58 -5.37 -5.66
CA ILE A 104 -12.92 -6.06 -6.92
C ILE A 104 -13.85 -5.18 -7.79
N PRO A 105 -15.08 -4.83 -7.36
CA PRO A 105 -15.95 -3.95 -8.14
C PRO A 105 -15.40 -2.54 -8.29
N ALA A 106 -14.62 -2.03 -7.32
CA ALA A 106 -13.98 -0.72 -7.42
C ALA A 106 -12.97 -0.68 -8.57
N THR A 107 -12.14 -1.71 -8.73
CA THR A 107 -11.18 -1.86 -9.82
C THR A 107 -11.88 -1.83 -11.18
N ALA A 108 -12.89 -2.67 -11.37
CA ALA A 108 -13.65 -2.70 -12.62
C ALA A 108 -14.28 -1.34 -12.95
N LYS A 109 -14.81 -0.65 -11.93
CA LYS A 109 -15.46 0.66 -12.08
C LYS A 109 -14.45 1.76 -12.42
N VAL A 110 -13.30 1.82 -11.75
CA VAL A 110 -12.31 2.86 -11.99
C VAL A 110 -11.63 2.70 -13.35
N LEU A 111 -11.30 1.48 -13.75
CA LEU A 111 -10.71 1.19 -15.06
C LEU A 111 -11.66 1.57 -16.20
N ARG A 112 -12.94 1.18 -16.10
CA ARG A 112 -13.96 1.59 -17.07
C ARG A 112 -14.08 3.11 -17.19
N LYS A 113 -14.09 3.84 -16.07
CA LYS A 113 -14.12 5.31 -16.06
C LYS A 113 -12.86 5.92 -16.67
N ALA A 114 -11.72 5.30 -16.49
CA ALA A 114 -10.44 5.74 -17.05
C ALA A 114 -10.29 5.41 -18.53
N GLY A 115 -11.12 4.53 -19.09
CA GLY A 115 -10.95 3.98 -20.43
C GLY A 115 -9.71 3.09 -20.56
N LEU A 116 -9.33 2.40 -19.48
CA LEU A 116 -8.17 1.53 -19.39
C LEU A 116 -8.58 0.09 -19.10
N THR A 117 -7.73 -0.85 -19.53
CA THR A 117 -7.75 -2.25 -19.09
C THR A 117 -6.71 -2.45 -17.99
N LEU A 118 -6.83 -3.55 -17.24
CA LEU A 118 -5.88 -3.87 -16.17
C LEU A 118 -4.45 -4.12 -16.71
N ASP A 119 -4.33 -4.69 -17.90
CA ASP A 119 -3.04 -4.94 -18.56
C ASP A 119 -2.25 -3.68 -18.85
N GLN A 120 -2.95 -2.55 -19.07
CA GLN A 120 -2.35 -1.24 -19.30
C GLN A 120 -1.86 -0.55 -18.01
N VAL A 121 -2.17 -1.14 -16.84
CA VAL A 121 -1.68 -0.67 -15.55
C VAL A 121 -0.29 -1.24 -15.32
N ASP A 122 0.67 -0.36 -15.03
CA ASP A 122 2.07 -0.76 -14.83
C ASP A 122 2.29 -1.28 -13.40
N LEU A 123 1.69 -0.65 -12.41
CA LEU A 123 1.83 -0.99 -10.99
C LEU A 123 0.49 -0.87 -10.25
N VAL A 124 0.32 -1.74 -9.25
CA VAL A 124 -0.84 -1.75 -8.37
C VAL A 124 -0.41 -1.72 -6.92
N GLU A 125 -0.99 -0.84 -6.15
CA GLU A 125 -0.93 -0.84 -4.69
C GLU A 125 -2.32 -1.18 -4.15
N ILE A 126 -2.47 -2.39 -3.61
CA ILE A 126 -3.69 -2.85 -2.94
C ILE A 126 -3.44 -2.99 -1.45
N ASN A 127 -4.32 -2.43 -0.63
CA ASN A 127 -4.16 -2.55 0.82
C ASN A 127 -4.38 -4.00 1.29
N GLU A 128 -3.39 -4.54 2.00
CA GLU A 128 -3.40 -5.89 2.53
C GLU A 128 -3.86 -5.90 3.99
N ALA A 129 -5.14 -5.61 4.25
CA ALA A 129 -5.67 -5.81 5.61
C ALA A 129 -5.39 -7.25 6.08
N PHE A 130 -5.56 -8.20 5.16
CA PHE A 130 -5.16 -9.60 5.25
C PHE A 130 -4.63 -10.05 3.89
N ALA A 131 -3.74 -11.02 3.85
CA ALA A 131 -3.21 -11.58 2.60
C ALA A 131 -4.31 -12.16 1.68
N SER A 132 -5.46 -12.55 2.24
CA SER A 132 -6.62 -13.00 1.48
C SER A 132 -7.23 -11.93 0.58
N VAL A 133 -7.05 -10.64 0.89
CA VAL A 133 -7.59 -9.52 0.10
C VAL A 133 -6.97 -9.44 -1.28
N PRO A 134 -5.65 -9.28 -1.45
CA PRO A 134 -5.03 -9.29 -2.77
C PRO A 134 -5.17 -10.63 -3.50
N LEU A 135 -5.22 -11.74 -2.78
CA LEU A 135 -5.42 -13.06 -3.40
C LEU A 135 -6.83 -13.22 -3.99
N ALA A 136 -7.86 -12.80 -3.26
CA ALA A 136 -9.24 -12.79 -3.78
C ALA A 136 -9.38 -11.82 -4.97
N TRP A 137 -8.81 -10.63 -4.84
CA TRP A 137 -8.81 -9.64 -5.91
C TRP A 137 -8.08 -10.16 -7.17
N GLN A 138 -6.93 -10.80 -7.01
CA GLN A 138 -6.17 -11.41 -8.11
C GLN A 138 -6.98 -12.51 -8.80
N ARG A 139 -7.62 -13.38 -8.04
CA ARG A 139 -8.44 -14.47 -8.57
C ARG A 139 -9.59 -13.97 -9.45
N GLU A 140 -10.24 -12.87 -9.04
CA GLU A 140 -11.39 -12.30 -9.75
C GLU A 140 -10.99 -11.40 -10.92
N THR A 141 -9.83 -10.76 -10.85
CA THR A 141 -9.38 -9.80 -11.87
C THR A 141 -8.41 -10.40 -12.89
N GLY A 142 -7.78 -11.52 -12.56
CA GLY A 142 -6.70 -12.11 -13.36
C GLY A 142 -5.40 -11.30 -13.33
N ALA A 143 -5.22 -10.42 -12.33
CA ALA A 143 -4.07 -9.52 -12.26
C ALA A 143 -2.72 -10.25 -12.20
N ASP A 144 -1.72 -9.66 -12.84
CA ASP A 144 -0.33 -10.09 -12.73
C ASP A 144 0.25 -9.64 -11.39
N MET A 145 0.47 -10.58 -10.48
CA MET A 145 0.99 -10.32 -9.14
C MET A 145 2.42 -9.77 -9.13
N SER A 146 3.17 -9.89 -10.21
CA SER A 146 4.51 -9.28 -10.32
C SER A 146 4.47 -7.75 -10.35
N LYS A 147 3.29 -7.17 -10.61
CA LYS A 147 3.03 -5.73 -10.62
C LYS A 147 2.37 -5.21 -9.33
N VAL A 148 2.02 -6.11 -8.39
CA VAL A 148 1.22 -5.78 -7.21
C VAL A 148 2.10 -5.68 -5.98
N ASN A 149 1.98 -4.55 -5.24
CA ASN A 149 2.70 -4.31 -3.98
C ASN A 149 4.19 -4.66 -4.06
N VAL A 150 4.83 -4.26 -5.14
CA VAL A 150 6.20 -4.68 -5.51
C VAL A 150 7.29 -4.30 -4.49
N ASN A 151 6.97 -3.38 -3.59
CA ASN A 151 7.85 -2.96 -2.49
C ASN A 151 7.39 -3.50 -1.12
N GLY A 152 6.45 -4.43 -1.12
CA GLY A 152 5.80 -4.96 0.07
C GLY A 152 4.50 -4.21 0.39
N GLY A 153 3.49 -4.95 0.81
CA GLY A 153 2.19 -4.42 1.24
C GLY A 153 2.06 -4.31 2.76
N ALA A 154 0.85 -4.08 3.23
CA ALA A 154 0.57 -3.84 4.65
C ALA A 154 0.94 -5.01 5.58
N VAL A 155 0.97 -6.24 5.07
CA VAL A 155 1.42 -7.41 5.83
C VAL A 155 2.91 -7.29 6.19
N ALA A 156 3.72 -6.71 5.28
CA ALA A 156 5.15 -6.56 5.46
C ALA A 156 5.55 -5.26 6.17
N ILE A 157 4.90 -4.14 5.83
CA ILE A 157 5.30 -2.78 6.23
C ILE A 157 4.25 -2.04 7.07
N GLY A 158 3.22 -2.74 7.53
CA GLY A 158 2.21 -2.20 8.43
C GLY A 158 1.05 -1.48 7.74
N HIS A 159 0.01 -1.21 8.55
CA HIS A 159 -1.23 -0.58 8.11
C HIS A 159 -1.67 0.52 9.10
N PRO A 160 -1.09 1.71 9.04
CA PRO A 160 -1.60 2.85 9.79
C PRO A 160 -2.92 3.30 9.14
N LEU A 161 -4.06 2.87 9.69
CA LEU A 161 -5.39 2.92 9.05
C LEU A 161 -5.70 4.26 8.38
N GLY A 162 -5.65 5.34 9.14
CA GLY A 162 -5.96 6.68 8.63
C GLY A 162 -4.92 7.24 7.65
N ALA A 163 -3.72 6.68 7.63
CA ALA A 163 -2.59 7.13 6.84
C ALA A 163 -2.32 6.26 5.59
N SER A 164 -2.88 5.05 5.55
CA SER A 164 -2.56 4.06 4.49
C SER A 164 -2.83 4.55 3.08
N GLY A 165 -3.92 5.29 2.84
CA GLY A 165 -4.20 5.84 1.51
C GLY A 165 -3.09 6.73 0.98
N ALA A 166 -2.58 7.66 1.80
CA ALA A 166 -1.47 8.53 1.42
C ALA A 166 -0.14 7.76 1.33
N ARG A 167 0.08 6.75 2.18
CA ARG A 167 1.26 5.87 2.10
C ARG A 167 1.30 5.10 0.78
N LEU A 168 0.20 4.43 0.42
CA LEU A 168 0.09 3.70 -0.85
C LEU A 168 0.33 4.63 -2.05
N THR A 169 -0.25 5.84 -2.02
CA THR A 169 -0.02 6.86 -3.05
C THR A 169 1.47 7.22 -3.16
N THR A 170 2.14 7.40 -2.04
CA THR A 170 3.57 7.74 -2.00
C THR A 170 4.42 6.61 -2.57
N VAL A 171 4.18 5.37 -2.14
CA VAL A 171 4.90 4.18 -2.63
C VAL A 171 4.68 4.01 -4.14
N LEU A 172 3.42 4.05 -4.59
CA LEU A 172 3.06 3.88 -5.99
C LEU A 172 3.72 4.94 -6.89
N LEU A 173 3.66 6.21 -6.48
CA LEU A 173 4.24 7.31 -7.25
C LEU A 173 5.76 7.19 -7.39
N ASN A 174 6.45 6.92 -6.29
CA ASN A 174 7.91 6.77 -6.31
C ASN A 174 8.34 5.54 -7.13
N GLU A 175 7.58 4.46 -7.09
CA GLU A 175 7.90 3.25 -7.87
C GLU A 175 7.59 3.43 -9.36
N LEU A 176 6.52 4.12 -9.72
CA LEU A 176 6.25 4.50 -11.12
C LEU A 176 7.39 5.34 -11.69
N GLU A 177 7.87 6.34 -10.95
CA GLU A 177 9.01 7.16 -11.38
C GLU A 177 10.29 6.34 -11.53
N ARG A 178 10.57 5.44 -10.57
CA ARG A 178 11.76 4.59 -10.59
C ARG A 178 11.78 3.63 -11.78
N THR A 179 10.62 3.09 -12.16
CA THR A 179 10.47 2.08 -13.23
C THR A 179 10.16 2.69 -14.60
N GLY A 180 9.84 3.99 -14.66
CA GLY A 180 9.35 4.64 -15.86
C GLY A 180 7.90 4.25 -16.22
N GLY A 181 7.16 3.71 -15.26
CA GLY A 181 5.75 3.36 -15.40
C GLY A 181 4.86 4.60 -15.58
N ARG A 182 3.75 4.42 -16.27
CA ARG A 182 2.82 5.51 -16.63
C ARG A 182 1.52 5.46 -15.84
N PHE A 183 0.96 4.29 -15.64
CA PHE A 183 -0.32 4.10 -14.97
C PHE A 183 -0.18 3.27 -13.72
N GLY A 184 -0.65 3.82 -12.62
CA GLY A 184 -0.77 3.13 -11.35
C GLY A 184 -2.22 3.01 -10.90
N LEU A 185 -2.56 1.91 -10.28
CA LEU A 185 -3.85 1.66 -9.63
C LEU A 185 -3.63 1.53 -8.13
N GLN A 186 -4.48 2.21 -7.36
CA GLN A 186 -4.49 2.08 -5.90
C GLN A 186 -5.87 1.71 -5.40
N THR A 187 -5.96 0.78 -4.46
CA THR A 187 -7.21 0.38 -3.81
C THR A 187 -6.99 -0.04 -2.36
#